data_071915113121cc3053ab3f9deb157af0
#
_entry.id   071915113121cc3053ab3f9deb157af0
#
_cell.length_a   1.000
_cell.length_b   1.000
_cell.length_c   1.000
_cell.angle_alpha   90.00
_cell.angle_beta   90.00
_cell.angle_gamma   90.00
#
_symmetry.space_group_name_H-M   'P 1'
#
loop_
_entity.id
_entity.type
_entity.pdbx_description
1 polymer ?
#
loop_
_entity_poly.entity_id
_entity_poly.type
_entity_poly.pdbx_seq_one_letter_code
_entity_poly.pdbx_strand_id
1 'polypeptide(L)'
;MNPDDLKKLKVTGSCAMGDLQDADLRGIDLRGVNLLAANLSGANLSGVDLRNANLSGANLCNANLSGANLSEVNLRVGIFHHEYMMDDELCADWIYHEANLRGANLKGANLSGALLNEADLEGANLQDANLTNTNFSEAILSEADLEGALLVGTIFEDAEMPEKEIF
;
A
#
# COMPACT_ATOMS: atom_id res chain seq x y z
N MET A 1 -15.53 -1.10 8.04
CA MET A 1 -14.59 -0.83 9.17
C MET A 1 -15.06 -1.55 10.43
N ASN A 2 -14.18 -2.32 11.05
CA ASN A 2 -14.39 -2.92 12.37
C ASN A 2 -13.92 -1.94 13.47
N PRO A 3 -14.79 -1.46 14.39
CA PRO A 3 -14.40 -0.49 15.43
C PRO A 3 -13.33 -1.01 16.39
N ASP A 4 -13.30 -2.32 16.65
CA ASP A 4 -12.30 -2.94 17.51
C ASP A 4 -10.91 -2.93 16.86
N ASP A 5 -10.85 -3.08 15.53
CA ASP A 5 -9.61 -3.03 14.77
C ASP A 5 -9.01 -1.61 14.77
N LEU A 6 -9.85 -0.59 14.62
CA LEU A 6 -9.39 0.80 14.75
C LEU A 6 -8.89 1.11 16.18
N LYS A 7 -9.56 0.59 17.20
CA LYS A 7 -9.11 0.73 18.58
C LYS A 7 -7.80 -0.02 18.82
N LYS A 8 -7.69 -1.24 18.31
CA LYS A 8 -6.46 -2.05 18.37
C LYS A 8 -5.28 -1.29 17.74
N LEU A 9 -5.47 -0.74 16.52
CA LEU A 9 -4.46 0.06 15.86
C LEU A 9 -3.96 1.21 16.73
N LYS A 10 -4.88 1.99 17.31
CA LYS A 10 -4.56 3.16 18.15
C LYS A 10 -3.82 2.80 19.44
N VAL A 11 -4.06 1.62 20.00
CA VAL A 11 -3.49 1.19 21.29
C VAL A 11 -2.18 0.45 21.11
N THR A 12 -2.09 -0.41 20.09
CA THR A 12 -0.96 -1.35 19.95
C THR A 12 0.02 -0.98 18.81
N GLY A 13 -0.35 -0.03 17.93
CA GLY A 13 0.39 0.23 16.69
C GLY A 13 0.34 -0.93 15.70
N SER A 14 -0.63 -1.85 15.82
CA SER A 14 -0.74 -3.00 14.93
C SER A 14 -2.20 -3.33 14.64
N CYS A 15 -2.51 -3.51 13.36
CA CYS A 15 -3.80 -4.00 12.87
C CYS A 15 -3.59 -4.92 11.66
N ALA A 16 -2.62 -5.84 11.78
CA ALA A 16 -2.39 -6.83 10.74
C ALA A 16 -3.67 -7.64 10.49
N MET A 17 -4.01 -7.84 9.19
CA MET A 17 -5.24 -8.49 8.71
C MET A 17 -6.55 -7.85 9.21
N GLY A 18 -6.49 -6.61 9.76
CA GLY A 18 -7.66 -5.92 10.29
C GLY A 18 -8.52 -5.26 9.23
N ASP A 19 -9.78 -5.02 9.57
CA ASP A 19 -10.73 -4.32 8.70
C ASP A 19 -10.83 -2.83 9.07
N LEU A 20 -10.13 -2.00 8.30
CA LEU A 20 -10.12 -0.54 8.38
C LEU A 20 -10.78 0.09 7.14
N GLN A 21 -11.64 -0.65 6.43
CA GLN A 21 -12.35 -0.15 5.26
C GLN A 21 -13.09 1.14 5.59
N ASP A 22 -12.98 2.16 4.71
CA ASP A 22 -13.61 3.46 4.83
C ASP A 22 -13.27 4.22 6.12
N ALA A 23 -12.20 3.83 6.84
CA ALA A 23 -11.79 4.48 8.07
C ALA A 23 -11.24 5.90 7.83
N ASP A 24 -11.57 6.84 8.69
CA ASP A 24 -10.86 8.13 8.75
C ASP A 24 -9.65 8.00 9.69
N LEU A 25 -8.46 7.93 9.08
CA LEU A 25 -7.19 7.74 9.79
C LEU A 25 -6.36 9.02 9.87
N ARG A 26 -6.91 10.16 9.43
CA ARG A 26 -6.22 11.44 9.48
C ARG A 26 -5.85 11.81 10.92
N GLY A 27 -4.66 12.39 11.07
CA GLY A 27 -4.17 12.84 12.38
C GLY A 27 -3.76 11.73 13.34
N ILE A 28 -3.82 10.45 12.91
CA ILE A 28 -3.28 9.33 13.68
C ILE A 28 -1.80 9.19 13.33
N ASP A 29 -0.95 8.97 14.33
CA ASP A 29 0.45 8.61 14.10
C ASP A 29 0.52 7.14 13.65
N LEU A 30 0.86 6.93 12.36
CA LEU A 30 0.96 5.61 11.77
C LEU A 30 2.40 5.22 11.40
N ARG A 31 3.40 5.92 11.94
CA ARG A 31 4.80 5.59 11.71
C ARG A 31 5.15 4.23 12.32
N GLY A 32 5.79 3.39 11.51
CA GLY A 32 6.23 2.05 11.92
C GLY A 32 5.12 1.09 12.31
N VAL A 33 3.85 1.41 12.03
CA VAL A 33 2.73 0.53 12.34
C VAL A 33 2.75 -0.73 11.49
N ASN A 34 2.20 -1.81 12.03
CA ASN A 34 2.00 -3.05 11.30
C ASN A 34 0.57 -3.14 10.77
N LEU A 35 0.42 -2.92 9.47
CA LEU A 35 -0.83 -3.01 8.70
C LEU A 35 -0.77 -4.13 7.65
N LEU A 36 0.08 -5.13 7.90
CA LEU A 36 0.25 -6.31 7.05
C LEU A 36 -1.11 -6.90 6.65
N ALA A 37 -1.40 -7.02 5.36
CA ALA A 37 -2.67 -7.51 4.79
C ALA A 37 -3.94 -6.84 5.34
N ALA A 38 -3.85 -5.64 5.90
CA ALA A 38 -5.03 -4.92 6.38
C ALA A 38 -5.93 -4.48 5.21
N ASN A 39 -7.24 -4.48 5.42
CA ASN A 39 -8.18 -3.90 4.49
C ASN A 39 -8.35 -2.40 4.79
N LEU A 40 -7.75 -1.54 3.98
CA LEU A 40 -7.80 -0.08 4.01
C LEU A 40 -8.57 0.49 2.82
N SER A 41 -9.37 -0.34 2.12
CA SER A 41 -10.10 0.13 0.93
C SER A 41 -11.01 1.31 1.28
N GLY A 42 -10.97 2.36 0.46
CA GLY A 42 -11.71 3.60 0.68
C GLY A 42 -11.27 4.44 1.90
N ALA A 43 -10.27 4.01 2.66
CA ALA A 43 -9.82 4.74 3.86
C ALA A 43 -9.27 6.13 3.52
N ASN A 44 -9.45 7.08 4.44
CA ASN A 44 -8.86 8.41 4.33
C ASN A 44 -7.58 8.52 5.15
N LEU A 45 -6.45 8.51 4.45
CA LEU A 45 -5.09 8.60 4.96
C LEU A 45 -4.40 9.91 4.51
N SER A 46 -5.17 10.91 4.05
CA SER A 46 -4.59 12.14 3.50
C SER A 46 -3.72 12.86 4.53
N GLY A 47 -2.50 13.22 4.10
CA GLY A 47 -1.49 13.90 4.93
C GLY A 47 -0.94 13.08 6.09
N VAL A 48 -1.23 11.78 6.17
CA VAL A 48 -0.76 10.92 7.27
C VAL A 48 0.71 10.56 7.08
N ASP A 49 1.44 10.44 8.18
CA ASP A 49 2.82 9.95 8.20
C ASP A 49 2.83 8.43 8.41
N LEU A 50 3.20 7.69 7.35
CA LEU A 50 3.28 6.22 7.29
C LEU A 50 4.74 5.73 7.19
N ARG A 51 5.73 6.58 7.47
CA ARG A 51 7.13 6.19 7.35
C ARG A 51 7.42 4.91 8.14
N ASN A 52 8.16 4.00 7.51
CA ASN A 52 8.52 2.68 8.06
C ASN A 52 7.32 1.78 8.42
N ALA A 53 6.09 2.11 7.99
CA ALA A 53 4.95 1.23 8.18
C ALA A 53 5.09 -0.03 7.31
N ASN A 54 4.59 -1.14 7.80
CA ASN A 54 4.48 -2.38 7.03
C ASN A 54 3.06 -2.49 6.47
N LEU A 55 2.90 -2.26 5.18
CA LEU A 55 1.66 -2.38 4.41
C LEU A 55 1.72 -3.54 3.40
N SER A 56 2.64 -4.50 3.60
CA SER A 56 2.77 -5.64 2.69
C SER A 56 1.43 -6.36 2.53
N GLY A 57 1.01 -6.59 1.28
CA GLY A 57 -0.27 -7.21 0.96
C GLY A 57 -1.52 -6.46 1.42
N ALA A 58 -1.41 -5.20 1.83
CA ALA A 58 -2.56 -4.40 2.24
C ALA A 58 -3.45 -4.04 1.04
N ASN A 59 -4.75 -3.99 1.27
CA ASN A 59 -5.71 -3.50 0.29
C ASN A 59 -5.99 -2.00 0.52
N LEU A 60 -5.47 -1.14 -0.34
CA LEU A 60 -5.65 0.31 -0.37
C LEU A 60 -6.51 0.76 -1.56
N CYS A 61 -7.30 -0.14 -2.14
CA CYS A 61 -8.15 0.15 -3.30
C CYS A 61 -9.03 1.37 -3.02
N ASN A 62 -8.96 2.40 -3.89
CA ASN A 62 -9.66 3.66 -3.76
C ASN A 62 -9.37 4.45 -2.45
N ALA A 63 -8.32 4.14 -1.74
CA ALA A 63 -7.94 4.92 -0.56
C ALA A 63 -7.43 6.31 -0.94
N ASN A 64 -7.64 7.28 -0.06
CA ASN A 64 -7.11 8.62 -0.23
C ASN A 64 -5.81 8.79 0.57
N LEU A 65 -4.67 8.80 -0.11
CA LEU A 65 -3.33 8.99 0.43
C LEU A 65 -2.71 10.32 -0.03
N SER A 66 -3.54 11.28 -0.48
CA SER A 66 -3.03 12.54 -1.01
C SER A 66 -2.16 13.28 0.01
N GLY A 67 -0.94 13.67 -0.39
CA GLY A 67 0.03 14.32 0.47
C GLY A 67 0.54 13.49 1.64
N ALA A 68 0.24 12.19 1.70
CA ALA A 68 0.77 11.31 2.74
C ALA A 68 2.28 11.09 2.59
N ASN A 69 2.94 10.81 3.70
CA ASN A 69 4.36 10.45 3.69
C ASN A 69 4.52 8.92 3.82
N LEU A 70 4.82 8.27 2.71
CA LEU A 70 5.06 6.82 2.60
C LEU A 70 6.54 6.52 2.30
N SER A 71 7.46 7.43 2.65
CA SER A 71 8.87 7.17 2.38
C SER A 71 9.34 5.92 3.12
N GLU A 72 10.10 5.08 2.41
CA GLU A 72 10.63 3.80 2.91
C GLU A 72 9.53 2.82 3.39
N VAL A 73 8.28 3.00 2.95
CA VAL A 73 7.20 2.07 3.27
C VAL A 73 7.38 0.75 2.52
N ASN A 74 6.98 -0.34 3.15
CA ASN A 74 6.94 -1.65 2.52
C ASN A 74 5.51 -1.95 2.04
N LEU A 75 5.32 -1.98 0.72
CA LEU A 75 4.07 -2.31 0.03
C LEU A 75 4.25 -3.51 -0.92
N ARG A 76 5.19 -4.39 -0.61
CA ARG A 76 5.46 -5.61 -1.41
C ARG A 76 4.35 -6.64 -1.21
N VAL A 77 4.42 -7.71 -2.01
CA VAL A 77 3.63 -8.92 -1.77
C VAL A 77 3.76 -9.36 -0.31
N GLY A 78 2.64 -9.54 0.35
CA GLY A 78 2.56 -10.16 1.67
C GLY A 78 2.55 -11.69 1.51
N ILE A 79 3.49 -12.36 2.15
CA ILE A 79 3.56 -13.83 2.15
C ILE A 79 3.10 -14.31 3.52
N PHE A 80 2.07 -15.12 3.55
CA PHE A 80 1.48 -15.64 4.78
C PHE A 80 1.59 -17.17 4.81
N HIS A 81 1.96 -17.69 5.96
CA HIS A 81 1.85 -19.10 6.24
C HIS A 81 0.51 -19.34 6.94
N HIS A 82 -0.39 -20.05 6.27
CA HIS A 82 -1.69 -20.41 6.84
C HIS A 82 -1.66 -21.90 7.20
N GLU A 83 -1.85 -22.18 8.48
CA GLU A 83 -1.99 -23.55 8.99
C GLU A 83 -3.46 -23.83 9.22
N TYR A 84 -3.95 -24.93 8.66
CA TYR A 84 -5.33 -25.40 8.85
C TYR A 84 -5.37 -26.93 8.98
N MET A 85 -6.40 -27.42 9.63
CA MET A 85 -6.60 -28.86 9.80
C MET A 85 -7.54 -29.38 8.72
N MET A 86 -7.10 -30.38 7.98
CA MET A 86 -7.92 -31.19 7.09
C MET A 86 -7.80 -32.66 7.49
N ASP A 87 -8.92 -33.29 7.82
CA ASP A 87 -8.98 -34.73 8.12
C ASP A 87 -7.93 -35.17 9.16
N ASP A 88 -7.78 -34.41 10.26
CA ASP A 88 -6.79 -34.62 11.34
C ASP A 88 -5.31 -34.45 10.93
N GLU A 89 -5.02 -34.00 9.72
CA GLU A 89 -3.67 -33.61 9.29
C GLU A 89 -3.49 -32.10 9.32
N LEU A 90 -2.34 -31.65 9.81
CA LEU A 90 -1.93 -30.23 9.73
C LEU A 90 -1.50 -29.92 8.30
N CYS A 91 -2.29 -29.13 7.60
CA CYS A 91 -1.95 -28.61 6.29
C CYS A 91 -1.44 -27.17 6.42
N ALA A 92 -0.42 -26.86 5.66
CA ALA A 92 0.14 -25.52 5.59
C ALA A 92 0.17 -25.05 4.14
N ASP A 93 -0.31 -23.85 3.91
CA ASP A 93 -0.28 -23.24 2.58
C ASP A 93 0.33 -21.84 2.64
N TRP A 94 1.00 -21.45 1.56
CA TRP A 94 1.56 -20.12 1.41
C TRP A 94 0.56 -19.26 0.64
N ILE A 95 0.02 -18.24 1.29
CA ILE A 95 -0.89 -17.29 0.66
C ILE A 95 -0.09 -16.05 0.30
N TYR A 96 -0.20 -15.63 -0.97
CA TYR A 96 0.42 -14.44 -1.51
C TYR A 96 -0.65 -13.36 -1.68
N HIS A 97 -0.43 -12.20 -1.10
CA HIS A 97 -1.28 -11.04 -1.30
C HIS A 97 -0.43 -9.89 -1.82
N GLU A 98 -0.70 -9.47 -3.05
CA GLU A 98 -0.14 -8.25 -3.61
C GLU A 98 -0.75 -7.03 -2.92
N ALA A 99 0.03 -5.97 -2.73
CA ALA A 99 -0.54 -4.72 -2.26
C ALA A 99 -1.42 -4.13 -3.35
N ASN A 100 -2.67 -3.85 -3.02
CA ASN A 100 -3.65 -3.34 -3.97
C ASN A 100 -3.88 -1.84 -3.74
N LEU A 101 -3.42 -1.01 -4.69
CA LEU A 101 -3.58 0.44 -4.71
C LEU A 101 -4.42 0.90 -5.91
N ARG A 102 -5.24 0.01 -6.51
CA ARG A 102 -6.10 0.36 -7.65
C ARG A 102 -6.94 1.59 -7.33
N GLY A 103 -6.88 2.60 -8.22
CA GLY A 103 -7.62 3.84 -8.06
C GLY A 103 -7.26 4.66 -6.81
N ALA A 104 -6.19 4.32 -6.09
CA ALA A 104 -5.77 5.09 -4.92
C ALA A 104 -5.35 6.51 -5.32
N ASN A 105 -5.71 7.49 -4.50
CA ASN A 105 -5.26 8.87 -4.69
C ASN A 105 -3.96 9.12 -3.91
N LEU A 106 -2.84 9.13 -4.63
CA LEU A 106 -1.48 9.37 -4.14
C LEU A 106 -0.93 10.73 -4.56
N LYS A 107 -1.82 11.66 -4.99
CA LYS A 107 -1.40 12.98 -5.46
C LYS A 107 -0.56 13.71 -4.41
N GLY A 108 0.66 14.14 -4.83
CA GLY A 108 1.61 14.84 -3.95
C GLY A 108 2.14 13.99 -2.78
N ALA A 109 1.91 12.68 -2.79
CA ALA A 109 2.44 11.79 -1.76
C ALA A 109 3.96 11.67 -1.86
N ASN A 110 4.63 11.46 -0.73
CA ASN A 110 6.04 11.13 -0.72
C ASN A 110 6.23 9.62 -0.59
N LEU A 111 6.66 8.98 -1.67
CA LEU A 111 6.94 7.54 -1.78
C LEU A 111 8.46 7.27 -1.93
N SER A 112 9.31 8.25 -1.61
CA SER A 112 10.74 8.08 -1.80
C SER A 112 11.28 6.86 -1.06
N GLY A 113 12.03 6.00 -1.78
CA GLY A 113 12.58 4.75 -1.25
C GLY A 113 11.52 3.67 -0.92
N ALA A 114 10.26 3.87 -1.27
CA ALA A 114 9.21 2.88 -1.03
C ALA A 114 9.42 1.62 -1.89
N LEU A 115 9.01 0.47 -1.36
CA LEU A 115 9.05 -0.82 -2.05
C LEU A 115 7.63 -1.18 -2.50
N LEU A 116 7.39 -1.10 -3.81
CA LEU A 116 6.12 -1.36 -4.49
C LEU A 116 6.24 -2.47 -5.53
N ASN A 117 7.22 -3.37 -5.34
CA ASN A 117 7.38 -4.52 -6.22
C ASN A 117 6.07 -5.33 -6.25
N GLU A 118 5.65 -5.73 -7.46
CA GLU A 118 4.46 -6.56 -7.68
C GLU A 118 3.15 -5.91 -7.17
N ALA A 119 3.13 -4.61 -6.84
CA ALA A 119 1.92 -3.93 -6.38
C ALA A 119 1.00 -3.58 -7.55
N ASP A 120 -0.32 -3.64 -7.32
CA ASP A 120 -1.34 -3.22 -8.30
C ASP A 120 -1.73 -1.75 -8.06
N LEU A 121 -1.30 -0.86 -8.97
CA LEU A 121 -1.60 0.57 -8.98
C LEU A 121 -2.45 0.97 -10.20
N GLU A 122 -3.18 0.03 -10.82
CA GLU A 122 -4.01 0.36 -11.98
C GLU A 122 -4.94 1.54 -11.68
N GLY A 123 -4.89 2.57 -12.52
CA GLY A 123 -5.69 3.78 -12.39
C GLY A 123 -5.37 4.65 -11.16
N ALA A 124 -4.27 4.42 -10.46
CA ALA A 124 -3.87 5.26 -9.31
C ALA A 124 -3.46 6.67 -9.76
N ASN A 125 -3.79 7.68 -8.95
CA ASN A 125 -3.36 9.05 -9.17
C ASN A 125 -2.05 9.32 -8.43
N LEU A 126 -0.93 9.37 -9.16
CA LEU A 126 0.42 9.66 -8.66
C LEU A 126 0.90 11.07 -9.07
N GLN A 127 -0.01 11.96 -9.50
CA GLN A 127 0.34 13.32 -9.89
C GLN A 127 1.15 14.03 -8.81
N ASP A 128 2.22 14.72 -9.22
CA ASP A 128 3.10 15.50 -8.32
C ASP A 128 3.72 14.66 -7.17
N ALA A 129 3.65 13.33 -7.21
CA ALA A 129 4.24 12.48 -6.17
C ALA A 129 5.77 12.45 -6.24
N ASN A 130 6.40 12.34 -5.09
CA ASN A 130 7.84 12.08 -5.02
C ASN A 130 8.10 10.57 -5.03
N LEU A 131 8.57 10.05 -6.17
CA LEU A 131 8.90 8.65 -6.40
C LEU A 131 10.41 8.38 -6.44
N THR A 132 11.21 9.31 -5.88
CA THR A 132 12.68 9.17 -5.87
C THR A 132 13.10 7.85 -5.24
N ASN A 133 13.88 7.04 -5.98
CA ASN A 133 14.35 5.71 -5.56
C ASN A 133 13.23 4.72 -5.19
N THR A 134 11.99 4.96 -5.61
CA THR A 134 10.90 3.99 -5.45
C THR A 134 11.12 2.79 -6.36
N ASN A 135 10.83 1.59 -5.87
CA ASN A 135 10.92 0.37 -6.66
C ASN A 135 9.53 -0.13 -7.04
N PHE A 136 9.20 -0.07 -8.35
CA PHE A 136 7.99 -0.58 -8.98
C PHE A 136 8.25 -1.83 -9.85
N SER A 137 9.33 -2.58 -9.60
CA SER A 137 9.58 -3.79 -10.41
C SER A 137 8.36 -4.70 -10.40
N GLU A 138 7.95 -5.18 -11.58
CA GLU A 138 6.79 -6.06 -11.78
C GLU A 138 5.44 -5.47 -11.30
N ALA A 139 5.37 -4.17 -10.99
CA ALA A 139 4.13 -3.51 -10.58
C ALA A 139 3.21 -3.24 -11.79
N ILE A 140 1.90 -3.21 -11.53
CA ILE A 140 0.88 -2.83 -12.53
C ILE A 140 0.58 -1.33 -12.37
N LEU A 141 0.95 -0.52 -13.38
CA LEU A 141 0.74 0.92 -13.44
C LEU A 141 -0.17 1.32 -14.61
N SER A 142 -0.84 0.35 -15.25
CA SER A 142 -1.79 0.63 -16.33
C SER A 142 -2.81 1.68 -15.88
N GLU A 143 -3.08 2.66 -16.73
CA GLU A 143 -3.98 3.80 -16.46
C GLU A 143 -3.56 4.70 -15.27
N ALA A 144 -2.43 4.46 -14.60
CA ALA A 144 -1.94 5.34 -13.55
C ALA A 144 -1.53 6.72 -14.12
N ASP A 145 -1.77 7.77 -13.34
CA ASP A 145 -1.42 9.14 -13.72
C ASP A 145 -0.17 9.59 -12.95
N LEU A 146 0.95 9.70 -13.68
CA LEU A 146 2.27 10.08 -13.16
C LEU A 146 2.64 11.55 -13.54
N GLU A 147 1.69 12.37 -14.01
CA GLU A 147 1.96 13.75 -14.42
C GLU A 147 2.62 14.53 -13.29
N GLY A 148 3.76 15.17 -13.57
CA GLY A 148 4.50 15.97 -12.58
C GLY A 148 5.22 15.16 -11.50
N ALA A 149 5.17 13.83 -11.52
CA ALA A 149 5.86 13.00 -10.54
C ALA A 149 7.39 13.09 -10.67
N LEU A 150 8.08 13.07 -9.54
CA LEU A 150 9.54 13.10 -9.47
C LEU A 150 10.11 11.67 -9.51
N LEU A 151 10.74 11.30 -10.63
CA LEU A 151 11.15 9.92 -10.96
C LEU A 151 12.66 9.65 -10.81
N VAL A 152 13.39 10.41 -10.02
CA VAL A 152 14.85 10.27 -9.90
C VAL A 152 15.20 8.92 -9.25
N GLY A 153 15.87 8.04 -9.99
CA GLY A 153 16.27 6.72 -9.49
C GLY A 153 15.13 5.73 -9.29
N THR A 154 13.94 6.04 -9.81
CA THR A 154 12.80 5.11 -9.78
C THR A 154 13.08 3.90 -10.66
N ILE A 155 12.72 2.70 -10.19
CA ILE A 155 12.91 1.44 -10.88
C ILE A 155 11.57 0.94 -11.40
N PHE A 156 11.48 0.64 -12.72
CA PHE A 156 10.29 0.13 -13.40
C PHE A 156 10.60 -1.19 -14.15
N GLU A 157 11.52 -1.99 -13.65
CA GLU A 157 11.89 -3.25 -14.28
C GLU A 157 10.66 -4.16 -14.38
N ASP A 158 10.32 -4.58 -15.60
CA ASP A 158 9.17 -5.43 -15.91
C ASP A 158 7.80 -4.89 -15.42
N ALA A 159 7.71 -3.59 -15.08
CA ALA A 159 6.46 -2.97 -14.71
C ALA A 159 5.53 -2.76 -15.93
N GLU A 160 4.22 -2.97 -15.73
CA GLU A 160 3.20 -2.63 -16.71
C GLU A 160 2.90 -1.12 -16.69
N MET A 161 3.46 -0.37 -17.64
CA MET A 161 3.42 1.08 -17.66
C MET A 161 2.12 1.63 -18.29
N PRO A 162 1.70 2.87 -17.94
CA PRO A 162 0.58 3.53 -18.60
C PRO A 162 0.84 3.71 -20.10
N GLU A 163 -0.23 3.63 -20.92
CA GLU A 163 -0.13 3.89 -22.38
C GLU A 163 0.21 5.35 -22.71
N LYS A 164 -0.03 6.28 -21.78
CA LYS A 164 0.30 7.71 -21.97
C LYS A 164 1.79 7.94 -21.78
N GLU A 165 2.36 8.82 -22.61
CA GLU A 165 3.73 9.31 -22.41
C GLU A 165 3.86 9.94 -21.01
N ILE A 166 4.82 9.46 -20.22
CA ILE A 166 5.08 9.93 -18.84
C ILE A 166 6.04 11.15 -18.85
N PHE A 167 6.62 11.48 -20.01
CA PHE A 167 7.68 12.49 -20.20
C PHE A 167 7.27 13.59 -21.18
#